data_bf7d0026a7345fa979bcda80451fbe0f
#
_entry.id   bf7d0026a7345fa979bcda80451fbe0f
#
_cell.length_a   1.000
_cell.length_b   1.000
_cell.length_c   1.000
_cell.angle_alpha   90.00
_cell.angle_beta   90.00
_cell.angle_gamma   90.00
#
_symmetry.space_group_name_H-M   'P 1'
#
loop_
_entity.id
_entity.type
_entity.pdbx_description
1 polymer ?
#
loop_
_entity_poly.entity_id
_entity_poly.type
_entity_poly.pdbx_seq_one_letter_code
_entity_poly.pdbx_strand_id
1 'polypeptide(L)'
;MKNLLIIGFVWPEPNSTAAGSRMLQLMEFFQKNDFKIIFVCAASKTEKSFDLEILNIQSFDIQLNNVSFDALIKEINPEFVLFDRFLIEEQFGWRIADNCPEAIRILDTEDLHFLRKARQVAYQNNVKVSLKHLKSDLAKREIASIFRCDLTLIISKYEMKLLKKTFKIDKALLQYVPFLLKNINLETLHSYPDFKDRNHFISIGNFKHEPNWNSVQHLKTVIWPLIREKLPEAQLHIYGAYVTEKVQQLHNKKEGFIIKGWAENTADVFTNAKVCLAPLQFGAGLKGKLIDAMQFGTPSVTTNIGAEAMHNKLPWNGFIEDDPTEFALKSIELYTDENLWNNAQLNGVEIINTCYSKEKYEGKLLSKIEKIKKNIAKHRFKNFIGAMLLHHTIQSTKYMSKWIEEKNRLF
;
A
#
# COMPACT_ATOMS: atom_id res chain seq x y z
N MET A 1 19.66 22.04 3.36
CA MET A 1 18.41 21.26 3.40
C MET A 1 18.11 20.81 1.97
N LYS A 2 17.71 19.56 1.75
CA LYS A 2 17.47 18.99 0.41
C LYS A 2 16.00 19.16 0.06
N ASN A 3 15.64 19.78 -1.07
CA ASN A 3 14.24 19.98 -1.47
C ASN A 3 13.66 18.69 -2.04
N LEU A 4 12.59 18.16 -1.42
CA LEU A 4 11.82 17.01 -1.88
C LEU A 4 10.39 17.44 -2.24
N LEU A 5 10.01 17.27 -3.49
CA LEU A 5 8.63 17.37 -3.95
C LEU A 5 7.96 15.99 -3.89
N ILE A 6 6.88 15.86 -3.17
CA ILE A 6 6.02 14.64 -3.19
C ILE A 6 4.78 14.97 -4.01
N ILE A 7 4.52 14.18 -5.05
CA ILE A 7 3.31 14.29 -5.87
C ILE A 7 2.40 13.13 -5.48
N GLY A 8 1.35 13.44 -4.72
CA GLY A 8 0.40 12.45 -4.20
C GLY A 8 -0.65 12.04 -5.23
N PHE A 9 -1.03 10.77 -5.23
CA PHE A 9 -2.20 10.28 -5.96
C PHE A 9 -3.49 10.76 -5.30
N VAL A 10 -3.52 10.73 -3.98
CA VAL A 10 -4.55 11.28 -3.11
C VAL A 10 -3.88 11.95 -1.90
N TRP A 11 -4.62 12.78 -1.18
CA TRP A 11 -4.19 13.27 0.12
C TRP A 11 -4.03 12.10 1.09
N PRO A 12 -2.99 12.07 1.94
CA PRO A 12 -2.80 10.97 2.89
C PRO A 12 -3.97 10.83 3.86
N GLU A 13 -4.53 9.63 3.96
CA GLU A 13 -5.60 9.28 4.90
C GLU A 13 -5.16 8.09 5.76
N PRO A 14 -4.33 8.30 6.81
CA PRO A 14 -3.71 7.20 7.57
C PRO A 14 -4.74 6.31 8.27
N ASN A 15 -5.89 6.84 8.70
CA ASN A 15 -6.96 6.09 9.35
C ASN A 15 -7.97 5.46 8.35
N SER A 16 -7.72 5.61 7.05
CA SER A 16 -8.59 5.05 6.01
C SER A 16 -7.87 4.08 5.09
N THR A 17 -6.55 4.27 4.91
CA THR A 17 -5.74 3.47 3.97
C THR A 17 -4.33 3.20 4.51
N ALA A 18 -3.83 2.00 4.26
CA ALA A 18 -2.44 1.67 4.55
C ALA A 18 -1.44 2.53 3.75
N ALA A 19 -1.83 2.95 2.54
CA ALA A 19 -1.06 3.87 1.72
C ALA A 19 -0.90 5.26 2.38
N GLY A 20 -1.96 5.77 3.02
CA GLY A 20 -1.87 7.01 3.80
C GLY A 20 -0.90 6.91 4.97
N SER A 21 -0.97 5.82 5.73
CA SER A 21 -0.01 5.56 6.83
C SER A 21 1.42 5.42 6.31
N ARG A 22 1.64 4.71 5.20
CA ARG A 22 2.95 4.56 4.57
C ARG A 22 3.50 5.90 4.09
N MET A 23 2.69 6.73 3.46
CA MET A 23 3.12 8.05 3.01
C MET A 23 3.61 8.91 4.19
N LEU A 24 2.91 8.92 5.33
CA LEU A 24 3.38 9.61 6.52
C LEU A 24 4.69 9.04 7.07
N GLN A 25 4.89 7.73 7.04
CA GLN A 25 6.16 7.09 7.44
C GLN A 25 7.32 7.51 6.53
N LEU A 26 7.09 7.63 5.21
CA LEU A 26 8.09 8.14 4.28
C LEU A 26 8.38 9.62 4.51
N MET A 27 7.36 10.44 4.78
CA MET A 27 7.55 11.85 5.15
C MET A 27 8.39 11.99 6.44
N GLU A 28 8.06 11.24 7.51
CA GLU A 28 8.85 11.22 8.76
C GLU A 28 10.32 10.83 8.47
N PHE A 29 10.54 9.81 7.66
CA PHE A 29 11.89 9.39 7.26
C PHE A 29 12.65 10.52 6.54
N PHE A 30 12.05 11.19 5.57
CA PHE A 30 12.70 12.25 4.83
C PHE A 30 12.97 13.47 5.70
N GLN A 31 12.02 13.92 6.53
CA GLN A 31 12.22 15.05 7.45
C GLN A 31 13.36 14.80 8.43
N LYS A 32 13.43 13.61 9.02
CA LYS A 32 14.51 13.19 9.95
C LYS A 32 15.90 13.21 9.28
N ASN A 33 15.96 13.13 7.95
CA ASN A 33 17.21 13.14 7.18
C ASN A 33 17.46 14.46 6.42
N ASP A 34 16.98 15.58 6.98
CA ASP A 34 17.18 16.96 6.51
C ASP A 34 16.59 17.27 5.13
N PHE A 35 15.49 16.63 4.76
CA PHE A 35 14.73 17.00 3.57
C PHE A 35 13.63 18.01 3.94
N LYS A 36 13.58 19.11 3.19
CA LYS A 36 12.43 20.03 3.17
C LYS A 36 11.40 19.45 2.21
N ILE A 37 10.24 19.06 2.74
CA ILE A 37 9.18 18.44 1.96
C ILE A 37 8.18 19.49 1.52
N ILE A 38 7.77 19.39 0.24
CA ILE A 38 6.59 20.06 -0.32
C ILE A 38 5.70 18.96 -0.88
N PHE A 39 4.44 18.95 -0.52
CA PHE A 39 3.47 17.97 -0.99
C PHE A 39 2.48 18.63 -1.95
N VAL A 40 2.21 17.98 -3.09
CA VAL A 40 1.23 18.45 -4.06
C VAL A 40 0.31 17.32 -4.48
N CYS A 41 -0.97 17.64 -4.73
CA CYS A 41 -1.97 16.64 -5.11
C CYS A 41 -3.02 17.24 -6.05
N ALA A 42 -3.46 16.47 -7.05
CA ALA A 42 -4.54 16.88 -7.95
C ALA A 42 -5.92 16.40 -7.50
N ALA A 43 -5.99 15.54 -6.49
CA ALA A 43 -7.24 15.08 -5.90
C ALA A 43 -7.75 16.07 -4.86
N SER A 44 -9.06 16.17 -4.72
CA SER A 44 -9.68 16.99 -3.66
C SER A 44 -9.41 16.41 -2.27
N LYS A 45 -9.20 17.29 -1.29
CA LYS A 45 -9.16 16.89 0.12
C LYS A 45 -10.53 16.34 0.55
N THR A 46 -10.50 15.39 1.46
CA THR A 46 -11.70 14.87 2.15
C THR A 46 -11.61 15.20 3.64
N GLU A 47 -12.69 15.01 4.36
CA GLU A 47 -12.72 15.12 5.83
C GLU A 47 -11.76 14.14 6.55
N LYS A 48 -11.29 13.12 5.85
CA LYS A 48 -10.37 12.08 6.34
C LYS A 48 -8.91 12.36 6.01
N SER A 49 -8.67 13.42 5.19
CA SER A 49 -7.32 13.80 4.80
C SER A 49 -6.53 14.32 5.99
N PHE A 50 -5.33 13.81 6.15
CA PHE A 50 -4.41 14.24 7.21
C PHE A 50 -3.97 15.69 6.97
N ASP A 51 -3.97 16.49 8.02
CA ASP A 51 -3.46 17.85 7.98
C ASP A 51 -1.92 17.86 8.00
N LEU A 52 -1.31 18.10 6.84
CA LEU A 52 0.14 18.12 6.67
C LEU A 52 0.82 19.31 7.37
N GLU A 53 0.08 20.35 7.74
CA GLU A 53 0.62 21.48 8.51
C GLU A 53 1.09 21.05 9.91
N ILE A 54 0.47 20.02 10.50
CA ILE A 54 0.89 19.41 11.78
C ILE A 54 2.35 18.90 11.70
N LEU A 55 2.78 18.48 10.51
CA LEU A 55 4.16 18.04 10.24
C LEU A 55 5.05 19.16 9.70
N ASN A 56 4.58 20.43 9.68
CA ASN A 56 5.27 21.55 9.03
C ASN A 56 5.59 21.27 7.55
N ILE A 57 4.73 20.56 6.83
CA ILE A 57 4.85 20.29 5.42
C ILE A 57 3.96 21.24 4.63
N GLN A 58 4.57 22.06 3.80
CA GLN A 58 3.84 22.94 2.88
C GLN A 58 3.16 22.09 1.80
N SER A 59 1.89 22.38 1.51
CA SER A 59 1.13 21.63 0.54
C SER A 59 0.32 22.50 -0.42
N PHE A 60 0.14 22.04 -1.67
CA PHE A 60 -0.62 22.76 -2.70
C PHE A 60 -1.53 21.83 -3.46
N ASP A 61 -2.69 22.35 -3.86
CA ASP A 61 -3.53 21.74 -4.89
C ASP A 61 -2.94 22.03 -6.27
N ILE A 62 -2.87 21.01 -7.11
CA ILE A 62 -2.40 21.10 -8.50
C ILE A 62 -3.47 20.64 -9.46
N GLN A 63 -3.35 21.03 -10.73
CA GLN A 63 -4.28 20.63 -11.78
C GLN A 63 -3.62 19.67 -12.77
N LEU A 64 -4.38 18.64 -13.17
CA LEU A 64 -3.96 17.75 -14.25
C LEU A 64 -3.93 18.53 -15.58
N ASN A 65 -2.93 18.22 -16.40
CA ASN A 65 -2.78 18.78 -17.76
C ASN A 65 -2.74 20.32 -17.81
N ASN A 66 -2.23 20.96 -16.76
CA ASN A 66 -2.15 22.41 -16.66
C ASN A 66 -0.70 22.88 -16.56
N VAL A 67 -0.40 23.96 -17.29
CA VAL A 67 0.95 24.57 -17.31
C VAL A 67 1.35 25.22 -15.98
N SER A 68 0.38 25.51 -15.10
CA SER A 68 0.67 26.05 -13.76
C SER A 68 1.57 25.14 -12.93
N PHE A 69 1.51 23.83 -13.17
CA PHE A 69 2.41 22.87 -12.53
C PHE A 69 3.88 23.10 -12.96
N ASP A 70 4.14 23.43 -14.23
CA ASP A 70 5.50 23.71 -14.71
C ASP A 70 6.09 24.97 -14.05
N ALA A 71 5.27 26.00 -13.85
CA ALA A 71 5.68 27.20 -13.12
C ALA A 71 6.02 26.87 -11.65
N LEU A 72 5.15 26.11 -10.99
CA LEU A 72 5.34 25.70 -9.59
C LEU A 72 6.64 24.89 -9.40
N ILE A 73 6.92 23.90 -10.25
CA ILE A 73 8.13 23.08 -10.10
C ILE A 73 9.42 23.84 -10.42
N LYS A 74 9.37 24.85 -11.29
CA LYS A 74 10.50 25.75 -11.54
C LYS A 74 10.79 26.62 -10.32
N GLU A 75 9.77 27.10 -9.63
CA GLU A 75 9.91 27.88 -8.40
C GLU A 75 10.46 27.03 -7.25
N ILE A 76 9.91 25.82 -7.04
CA ILE A 76 10.35 24.88 -6.00
C ILE A 76 11.77 24.40 -6.28
N ASN A 77 12.15 24.19 -7.55
CA ASN A 77 13.40 23.62 -8.01
C ASN A 77 13.83 22.38 -7.18
N PRO A 78 13.03 21.29 -7.21
CA PRO A 78 13.26 20.13 -6.34
C PRO A 78 14.54 19.39 -6.73
N GLU A 79 15.33 18.99 -5.72
CA GLU A 79 16.45 18.06 -5.91
C GLU A 79 15.96 16.60 -6.01
N PHE A 80 14.83 16.32 -5.41
CA PHE A 80 14.20 15.02 -5.38
C PHE A 80 12.70 15.14 -5.65
N VAL A 81 12.16 14.20 -6.41
CA VAL A 81 10.73 14.08 -6.65
C VAL A 81 10.28 12.67 -6.32
N LEU A 82 9.27 12.52 -5.48
CA LEU A 82 8.63 11.24 -5.17
C LEU A 82 7.23 11.20 -5.78
N PHE A 83 7.01 10.21 -6.64
CA PHE A 83 5.72 9.93 -7.25
C PHE A 83 4.99 8.86 -6.44
N ASP A 84 3.79 9.19 -5.95
CA ASP A 84 2.90 8.22 -5.31
C ASP A 84 2.18 7.41 -6.40
N ARG A 85 2.67 6.22 -6.66
CA ARG A 85 2.21 5.26 -7.68
C ARG A 85 2.58 5.64 -9.14
N PHE A 86 2.58 4.63 -9.99
CA PHE A 86 2.96 4.78 -11.40
C PHE A 86 2.06 5.75 -12.18
N LEU A 87 0.77 5.85 -11.81
CA LEU A 87 -0.17 6.77 -12.47
C LEU A 87 0.27 8.23 -12.34
N ILE A 88 0.83 8.61 -11.20
CA ILE A 88 1.34 9.96 -10.96
C ILE A 88 2.63 10.19 -11.75
N GLU A 89 3.50 9.19 -11.84
CA GLU A 89 4.68 9.29 -12.69
C GLU A 89 4.31 9.47 -14.17
N GLU A 90 3.31 8.74 -14.67
CA GLU A 90 2.83 8.91 -16.05
C GLU A 90 2.26 10.31 -16.32
N GLN A 91 1.56 10.89 -15.35
CA GLN A 91 0.92 12.20 -15.50
C GLN A 91 1.92 13.36 -15.40
N PHE A 92 2.87 13.28 -14.49
CA PHE A 92 3.74 14.39 -14.13
C PHE A 92 5.23 14.15 -14.43
N GLY A 93 5.66 12.90 -14.63
CA GLY A 93 7.07 12.53 -14.77
C GLY A 93 7.77 13.21 -15.96
N TRP A 94 7.09 13.33 -17.09
CA TRP A 94 7.62 14.02 -18.26
C TRP A 94 7.82 15.53 -18.00
N ARG A 95 6.91 16.18 -17.23
CA ARG A 95 7.06 17.60 -16.86
C ARG A 95 8.26 17.82 -15.94
N ILE A 96 8.48 16.87 -15.01
CA ILE A 96 9.69 16.89 -14.17
C ILE A 96 10.95 16.67 -15.01
N ALA A 97 10.92 15.74 -15.97
CA ALA A 97 12.07 15.49 -16.85
C ALA A 97 12.44 16.74 -17.70
N ASP A 98 11.44 17.47 -18.17
CA ASP A 98 11.63 18.66 -19.02
C ASP A 98 12.06 19.89 -18.21
N ASN A 99 11.48 20.12 -17.03
CA ASN A 99 11.67 21.36 -16.26
C ASN A 99 12.71 21.24 -15.12
N CYS A 100 12.94 20.03 -14.59
CA CYS A 100 13.88 19.74 -13.50
C CYS A 100 14.68 18.47 -13.82
N PRO A 101 15.47 18.45 -14.94
CA PRO A 101 16.14 17.25 -15.44
C PRO A 101 17.13 16.63 -14.44
N GLU A 102 17.73 17.46 -13.57
CA GLU A 102 18.68 17.01 -12.55
C GLU A 102 18.00 16.40 -11.31
N ALA A 103 16.69 16.59 -11.12
CA ALA A 103 15.96 16.04 -10.00
C ALA A 103 16.00 14.50 -10.01
N ILE A 104 16.28 13.91 -8.85
CA ILE A 104 16.23 12.45 -8.67
C ILE A 104 14.77 12.02 -8.55
N ARG A 105 14.35 11.16 -9.47
CA ARG A 105 12.97 10.66 -9.57
C ARG A 105 12.82 9.37 -8.79
N ILE A 106 12.00 9.39 -7.76
CA ILE A 106 11.69 8.24 -6.90
C ILE A 106 10.23 7.85 -7.14
N LEU A 107 9.97 6.57 -7.38
CA LEU A 107 8.62 6.02 -7.47
C LEU A 107 8.33 5.21 -6.20
N ASP A 108 7.26 5.51 -5.48
CA ASP A 108 6.68 4.59 -4.50
C ASP A 108 5.51 3.86 -5.15
N THR A 109 5.62 2.54 -5.31
CA THR A 109 4.59 1.74 -6.01
C THR A 109 3.38 1.50 -5.15
N GLU A 110 3.49 1.64 -3.84
CA GLU A 110 2.55 1.13 -2.84
C GLU A 110 2.42 -0.40 -2.95
N ASP A 111 1.68 -0.91 -3.92
CA ASP A 111 1.70 -2.29 -4.37
C ASP A 111 1.82 -2.33 -5.91
N LEU A 112 2.13 -3.49 -6.48
CA LEU A 112 2.12 -3.64 -7.93
C LEU A 112 0.68 -3.81 -8.44
N HIS A 113 0.15 -2.75 -9.04
CA HIS A 113 -1.22 -2.70 -9.54
C HIS A 113 -1.50 -3.77 -10.59
N PHE A 114 -0.54 -4.04 -11.50
CA PHE A 114 -0.70 -5.09 -12.48
C PHE A 114 -0.79 -6.49 -11.84
N LEU A 115 -0.05 -6.73 -10.76
CA LEU A 115 -0.11 -8.00 -10.03
C LEU A 115 -1.46 -8.16 -9.33
N ARG A 116 -1.95 -7.12 -8.65
CA ARG A 116 -3.27 -7.12 -8.04
C ARG A 116 -4.37 -7.40 -9.06
N LYS A 117 -4.31 -6.72 -10.22
CA LYS A 117 -5.28 -6.93 -11.31
C LYS A 117 -5.20 -8.32 -11.92
N ALA A 118 -4.00 -8.84 -12.16
CA ALA A 118 -3.78 -10.19 -12.64
C ALA A 118 -4.40 -11.25 -11.72
N ARG A 119 -4.21 -11.09 -10.41
CA ARG A 119 -4.79 -11.98 -9.40
C ARG A 119 -6.31 -11.85 -9.33
N GLN A 120 -6.85 -10.65 -9.40
CA GLN A 120 -8.29 -10.41 -9.45
C GLN A 120 -8.94 -11.13 -10.64
N VAL A 121 -8.37 -10.96 -11.85
CA VAL A 121 -8.89 -11.59 -13.07
C VAL A 121 -8.78 -13.11 -12.99
N ALA A 122 -7.67 -13.64 -12.49
CA ALA A 122 -7.50 -15.08 -12.31
C ALA A 122 -8.52 -15.67 -11.32
N TYR A 123 -8.75 -14.99 -10.20
CA TYR A 123 -9.77 -15.37 -9.21
C TYR A 123 -11.17 -15.36 -9.82
N GLN A 124 -11.57 -14.29 -10.52
CA GLN A 124 -12.88 -14.17 -11.14
C GLN A 124 -13.14 -15.25 -12.21
N ASN A 125 -12.11 -15.71 -12.90
CA ASN A 125 -12.19 -16.78 -13.89
C ASN A 125 -11.92 -18.17 -13.32
N ASN A 126 -11.71 -18.29 -12.01
CA ASN A 126 -11.37 -19.54 -11.33
C ASN A 126 -10.17 -20.27 -11.95
N VAL A 127 -9.11 -19.52 -12.29
CA VAL A 127 -7.85 -20.04 -12.86
C VAL A 127 -6.64 -19.57 -12.06
N LYS A 128 -5.51 -20.30 -12.21
CA LYS A 128 -4.24 -19.87 -11.62
C LYS A 128 -3.65 -18.68 -12.40
N VAL A 129 -2.98 -17.77 -11.67
CA VAL A 129 -2.24 -16.67 -12.30
C VAL A 129 -1.14 -17.21 -13.21
N SER A 130 -1.13 -16.76 -14.46
CA SER A 130 -0.16 -17.13 -15.48
C SER A 130 0.68 -15.92 -15.93
N LEU A 131 1.76 -16.18 -16.69
CA LEU A 131 2.56 -15.11 -17.30
C LEU A 131 1.74 -14.21 -18.24
N LYS A 132 0.69 -14.74 -18.89
CA LYS A 132 -0.24 -13.94 -19.71
C LYS A 132 -0.96 -12.90 -18.88
N HIS A 133 -1.44 -13.26 -17.70
CA HIS A 133 -2.08 -12.32 -16.77
C HIS A 133 -1.09 -11.23 -16.28
N LEU A 134 0.16 -11.61 -16.02
CA LEU A 134 1.20 -10.70 -15.51
C LEU A 134 1.76 -9.75 -16.58
N LYS A 135 1.74 -10.12 -17.88
CA LYS A 135 2.24 -9.28 -18.98
C LYS A 135 1.14 -8.48 -19.67
N SER A 136 0.24 -7.91 -18.90
CA SER A 136 -0.87 -7.06 -19.37
C SER A 136 -0.40 -5.67 -19.79
N ASP A 137 -1.29 -4.89 -20.44
CA ASP A 137 -1.00 -3.49 -20.77
C ASP A 137 -0.78 -2.64 -19.51
N LEU A 138 -1.47 -2.96 -18.43
CA LEU A 138 -1.21 -2.33 -17.12
C LEU A 138 0.23 -2.59 -16.65
N ALA A 139 0.73 -3.82 -16.83
CA ALA A 139 2.12 -4.14 -16.49
C ALA A 139 3.12 -3.36 -17.35
N LYS A 140 2.85 -3.20 -18.65
CA LYS A 140 3.73 -2.39 -19.52
C LYS A 140 3.87 -0.96 -19.02
N ARG A 141 2.76 -0.35 -18.59
CA ARG A 141 2.73 1.02 -18.04
C ARG A 141 3.50 1.12 -16.73
N GLU A 142 3.18 0.26 -15.77
CA GLU A 142 3.80 0.29 -14.44
C GLU A 142 5.30 -0.04 -14.50
N ILE A 143 5.72 -1.03 -15.31
CA ILE A 143 7.12 -1.36 -15.54
C ILE A 143 7.86 -0.21 -16.26
N ALA A 144 7.22 0.46 -17.22
CA ALA A 144 7.80 1.63 -17.88
C ALA A 144 8.06 2.77 -16.88
N SER A 145 7.13 3.02 -15.94
CA SER A 145 7.32 4.02 -14.87
C SER A 145 8.50 3.68 -13.97
N ILE A 146 8.68 2.39 -13.63
CA ILE A 146 9.86 1.93 -12.88
C ILE A 146 11.17 2.26 -13.63
N PHE A 147 11.22 2.03 -14.93
CA PHE A 147 12.42 2.33 -15.73
C PHE A 147 12.65 3.83 -15.93
N ARG A 148 11.60 4.67 -15.99
CA ARG A 148 11.75 6.13 -16.10
C ARG A 148 12.22 6.79 -14.81
N CYS A 149 12.10 6.11 -13.66
CA CYS A 149 12.59 6.60 -12.37
C CYS A 149 14.01 6.14 -12.06
N ASP A 150 14.72 6.93 -11.23
CA ASP A 150 16.08 6.62 -10.78
C ASP A 150 16.05 5.59 -9.62
N LEU A 151 14.96 5.55 -8.86
CA LEU A 151 14.76 4.62 -7.75
C LEU A 151 13.28 4.29 -7.62
N THR A 152 12.97 3.02 -7.37
CA THR A 152 11.61 2.57 -7.06
C THR A 152 11.59 1.89 -5.70
N LEU A 153 10.69 2.35 -4.82
CA LEU A 153 10.45 1.79 -3.50
C LEU A 153 9.43 0.66 -3.62
N ILE A 154 9.80 -0.53 -3.20
CA ILE A 154 8.97 -1.73 -3.28
C ILE A 154 8.65 -2.21 -1.87
N ILE A 155 7.38 -2.30 -1.54
CA ILE A 155 6.91 -2.65 -0.21
C ILE A 155 7.05 -4.14 0.12
N SER A 156 6.98 -5.03 -0.87
CA SER A 156 6.91 -6.48 -0.69
C SER A 156 8.12 -7.22 -1.24
N LYS A 157 8.65 -8.18 -0.47
CA LYS A 157 9.73 -9.07 -0.94
C LYS A 157 9.27 -9.98 -2.11
N TYR A 158 8.00 -10.34 -2.15
CA TYR A 158 7.43 -11.08 -3.28
C TYR A 158 7.52 -10.24 -4.56
N GLU A 159 7.08 -9.00 -4.50
CA GLU A 159 7.13 -8.06 -5.63
C GLU A 159 8.56 -7.76 -6.07
N MET A 160 9.49 -7.54 -5.13
CA MET A 160 10.93 -7.44 -5.45
C MET A 160 11.44 -8.65 -6.23
N LYS A 161 11.04 -9.87 -5.84
CA LYS A 161 11.42 -11.10 -6.55
C LYS A 161 10.79 -11.17 -7.94
N LEU A 162 9.51 -10.81 -8.05
CA LEU A 162 8.77 -10.79 -9.32
C LEU A 162 9.43 -9.82 -10.32
N LEU A 163 9.68 -8.58 -9.92
CA LEU A 163 10.31 -7.57 -10.77
C LEU A 163 11.70 -8.00 -11.26
N LYS A 164 12.53 -8.55 -10.37
CA LYS A 164 13.87 -9.01 -10.70
C LYS A 164 13.87 -10.27 -11.59
N LYS A 165 13.03 -11.25 -11.27
CA LYS A 165 13.08 -12.55 -11.94
C LYS A 165 12.28 -12.59 -13.23
N THR A 166 11.07 -12.02 -13.23
CA THR A 166 10.16 -12.08 -14.39
C THR A 166 10.39 -10.93 -15.36
N PHE A 167 10.54 -9.70 -14.83
CA PHE A 167 10.71 -8.50 -15.65
C PHE A 167 12.18 -8.08 -15.85
N LYS A 168 13.13 -8.79 -15.19
CA LYS A 168 14.57 -8.54 -15.31
C LYS A 168 15.01 -7.11 -14.99
N ILE A 169 14.29 -6.45 -14.09
CA ILE A 169 14.62 -5.08 -13.66
C ILE A 169 15.90 -5.11 -12.82
N ASP A 170 16.84 -4.22 -13.13
CA ASP A 170 18.10 -4.11 -12.40
C ASP A 170 17.84 -3.71 -10.94
N LYS A 171 18.53 -4.40 -10.01
CA LYS A 171 18.52 -4.09 -8.58
C LYS A 171 18.95 -2.65 -8.26
N ALA A 172 19.67 -2.00 -9.19
CA ALA A 172 20.08 -0.62 -9.03
C ALA A 172 18.87 0.33 -8.98
N LEU A 173 17.79 0.02 -9.70
CA LEU A 173 16.56 0.78 -9.76
C LEU A 173 15.57 0.45 -8.64
N LEU A 174 15.82 -0.57 -7.83
CA LEU A 174 14.87 -1.07 -6.84
C LEU A 174 15.41 -0.96 -5.42
N GLN A 175 14.56 -0.57 -4.47
CA GLN A 175 14.84 -0.60 -3.04
C GLN A 175 13.64 -1.20 -2.30
N TYR A 176 13.90 -2.25 -1.50
CA TYR A 176 12.89 -2.81 -0.60
C TYR A 176 12.72 -1.87 0.60
N VAL A 177 11.53 -1.35 0.76
CA VAL A 177 11.12 -0.50 1.89
C VAL A 177 9.74 -0.94 2.33
N PRO A 178 9.62 -1.81 3.37
CA PRO A 178 8.32 -2.17 3.94
C PRO A 178 7.71 -1.01 4.73
N PHE A 179 6.67 -1.25 5.50
CA PHE A 179 6.25 -0.30 6.54
C PHE A 179 7.41 -0.02 7.49
N LEU A 180 7.56 1.22 7.92
CA LEU A 180 8.61 1.70 8.81
C LEU A 180 8.02 1.92 10.21
N LEU A 181 8.08 0.91 11.06
CA LEU A 181 7.42 0.92 12.36
C LEU A 181 8.44 1.03 13.50
N LYS A 182 7.97 1.60 14.61
CA LYS A 182 8.70 1.52 15.88
C LYS A 182 8.64 0.10 16.43
N ASN A 183 9.71 -0.33 17.11
CA ASN A 183 9.69 -1.61 17.79
C ASN A 183 8.71 -1.58 18.96
N ILE A 184 8.01 -2.69 19.15
CA ILE A 184 7.14 -2.92 20.31
C ILE A 184 8.04 -3.42 21.45
N ASN A 185 8.14 -2.64 22.52
CA ASN A 185 8.86 -3.03 23.74
C ASN A 185 7.91 -3.70 24.75
N LEU A 186 8.46 -4.19 25.85
CA LEU A 186 7.69 -4.87 26.91
C LEU A 186 6.66 -3.93 27.55
N GLU A 187 6.97 -2.66 27.75
CA GLU A 187 6.07 -1.68 28.31
C GLU A 187 4.83 -1.50 27.40
N THR A 188 5.04 -1.33 26.10
CA THR A 188 3.96 -1.27 25.10
C THR A 188 3.13 -2.56 25.10
N LEU A 189 3.79 -3.73 25.13
CA LEU A 189 3.08 -5.00 25.15
C LEU A 189 2.20 -5.15 26.40
N HIS A 190 2.71 -4.79 27.58
CA HIS A 190 1.96 -4.85 28.83
C HIS A 190 0.86 -3.79 28.94
N SER A 191 0.85 -2.77 28.08
CA SER A 191 -0.25 -1.78 28.00
C SER A 191 -1.46 -2.28 27.22
N TYR A 192 -1.33 -3.38 26.47
CA TYR A 192 -2.46 -3.94 25.72
C TYR A 192 -3.45 -4.64 26.66
N PRO A 193 -4.76 -4.56 26.37
CA PRO A 193 -5.76 -5.36 27.07
C PRO A 193 -5.46 -6.86 26.95
N ASP A 194 -5.70 -7.60 28.04
CA ASP A 194 -5.54 -9.04 28.09
C ASP A 194 -6.64 -9.77 27.27
N PHE A 195 -6.48 -11.08 27.10
CA PHE A 195 -7.44 -11.93 26.39
C PHE A 195 -8.89 -11.77 26.90
N LYS A 196 -9.08 -11.64 28.23
CA LYS A 196 -10.41 -11.56 28.85
C LYS A 196 -11.07 -10.20 28.66
N ASP A 197 -10.29 -9.15 28.46
CA ASP A 197 -10.77 -7.78 28.28
C ASP A 197 -11.12 -7.47 26.82
N ARG A 198 -10.75 -8.36 25.89
CA ARG A 198 -11.03 -8.22 24.47
C ARG A 198 -12.27 -8.98 24.05
N ASN A 199 -13.03 -8.37 23.17
CA ASN A 199 -14.29 -8.93 22.70
C ASN A 199 -14.35 -8.94 21.17
N HIS A 200 -15.31 -9.63 20.60
CA HIS A 200 -15.70 -9.66 19.21
C HIS A 200 -14.57 -9.93 18.20
N PHE A 201 -14.98 -10.38 17.04
CA PHE A 201 -14.15 -10.43 15.83
C PHE A 201 -14.21 -9.10 15.10
N ILE A 202 -13.14 -8.75 14.39
CA ILE A 202 -13.15 -7.60 13.49
C ILE A 202 -12.69 -7.97 12.09
N SER A 203 -13.16 -7.18 11.11
CA SER A 203 -12.53 -7.03 9.82
C SER A 203 -12.55 -5.55 9.44
N ILE A 204 -11.44 -5.04 8.88
CA ILE A 204 -11.31 -3.62 8.56
C ILE A 204 -10.72 -3.42 7.16
N GLY A 205 -11.15 -2.35 6.47
CA GLY A 205 -10.55 -1.97 5.19
C GLY A 205 -11.39 -0.97 4.41
N ASN A 206 -10.73 -0.23 3.53
CA ASN A 206 -11.40 0.70 2.62
C ASN A 206 -12.27 -0.06 1.61
N PHE A 207 -13.57 0.26 1.53
CA PHE A 207 -14.53 -0.44 0.67
C PHE A 207 -14.43 -0.07 -0.82
N LYS A 208 -13.73 1.00 -1.19
CA LYS A 208 -13.39 1.27 -2.58
C LYS A 208 -12.35 0.29 -3.14
N HIS A 209 -11.67 -0.47 -2.27
CA HIS A 209 -10.63 -1.42 -2.66
C HIS A 209 -11.23 -2.82 -2.81
N GLU A 210 -11.31 -3.32 -4.04
CA GLU A 210 -11.97 -4.59 -4.41
C GLU A 210 -11.58 -5.80 -3.53
N PRO A 211 -10.30 -6.05 -3.17
CA PRO A 211 -9.97 -7.14 -2.28
C PRO A 211 -10.66 -7.07 -0.91
N ASN A 212 -10.89 -5.87 -0.39
CA ASN A 212 -11.56 -5.68 0.90
C ASN A 212 -13.07 -5.97 0.78
N TRP A 213 -13.71 -5.47 -0.28
CA TRP A 213 -15.11 -5.76 -0.55
C TRP A 213 -15.35 -7.26 -0.72
N ASN A 214 -14.53 -7.92 -1.55
CA ASN A 214 -14.59 -9.37 -1.73
C ASN A 214 -14.43 -10.13 -0.41
N SER A 215 -13.45 -9.73 0.41
CA SER A 215 -13.21 -10.34 1.73
C SER A 215 -14.42 -10.23 2.66
N VAL A 216 -15.10 -9.07 2.70
CA VAL A 216 -16.29 -8.85 3.53
C VAL A 216 -17.48 -9.67 3.03
N GLN A 217 -17.66 -9.77 1.71
CA GLN A 217 -18.68 -10.65 1.13
C GLN A 217 -18.41 -12.12 1.50
N HIS A 218 -17.18 -12.58 1.38
CA HIS A 218 -16.78 -13.94 1.72
C HIS A 218 -16.98 -14.24 3.22
N LEU A 219 -16.63 -13.28 4.09
CA LEU A 219 -16.99 -13.37 5.51
C LEU A 219 -18.49 -13.55 5.70
N LYS A 220 -19.30 -12.69 5.11
CA LYS A 220 -20.76 -12.70 5.31
C LYS A 220 -21.42 -13.99 4.84
N THR A 221 -21.02 -14.47 3.65
CA THR A 221 -21.76 -15.54 2.96
C THR A 221 -21.24 -16.95 3.27
N VAL A 222 -19.96 -17.07 3.67
CA VAL A 222 -19.31 -18.38 3.80
C VAL A 222 -18.75 -18.62 5.20
N ILE A 223 -17.86 -17.74 5.69
CA ILE A 223 -17.09 -18.00 6.91
C ILE A 223 -17.91 -17.70 8.18
N TRP A 224 -18.59 -16.55 8.22
CA TRP A 224 -19.30 -16.11 9.41
C TRP A 224 -20.43 -17.05 9.85
N PRO A 225 -21.23 -17.64 8.95
CA PRO A 225 -22.23 -18.64 9.34
C PRO A 225 -21.61 -19.84 10.07
N LEU A 226 -20.45 -20.33 9.64
CA LEU A 226 -19.72 -21.44 10.27
C LEU A 226 -19.24 -21.09 11.69
N ILE A 227 -18.75 -19.87 11.88
CA ILE A 227 -18.34 -19.37 13.20
C ILE A 227 -19.55 -19.22 14.12
N ARG A 228 -20.64 -18.63 13.63
CA ARG A 228 -21.87 -18.37 14.40
C ARG A 228 -22.57 -19.64 14.84
N GLU A 229 -22.50 -20.71 14.06
CA GLU A 229 -23.03 -22.03 14.46
C GLU A 229 -22.39 -22.51 15.76
N LYS A 230 -21.10 -22.31 15.95
CA LYS A 230 -20.32 -22.75 17.13
C LYS A 230 -20.26 -21.71 18.24
N LEU A 231 -20.36 -20.45 17.91
CA LEU A 231 -20.30 -19.30 18.83
C LEU A 231 -21.55 -18.41 18.63
N PRO A 232 -22.73 -18.83 19.13
CA PRO A 232 -24.00 -18.15 18.85
C PRO A 232 -24.10 -16.70 19.33
N GLU A 233 -23.29 -16.29 20.32
CA GLU A 233 -23.28 -14.94 20.89
C GLU A 233 -22.16 -14.07 20.32
N ALA A 234 -21.25 -14.64 19.52
CA ALA A 234 -20.13 -13.87 18.95
C ALA A 234 -20.63 -12.78 18.00
N GLN A 235 -19.89 -11.69 17.91
CA GLN A 235 -20.13 -10.61 16.96
C GLN A 235 -18.93 -10.41 16.07
N LEU A 236 -19.19 -10.07 14.81
CA LEU A 236 -18.18 -9.62 13.85
C LEU A 236 -18.45 -8.15 13.50
N HIS A 237 -17.54 -7.29 13.90
CA HIS A 237 -17.59 -5.86 13.60
C HIS A 237 -16.82 -5.57 12.31
N ILE A 238 -17.50 -4.97 11.35
CA ILE A 238 -16.92 -4.60 10.05
C ILE A 238 -16.70 -3.11 10.03
N TYR A 239 -15.42 -2.71 9.99
CA TYR A 239 -14.99 -1.33 9.88
C TYR A 239 -14.47 -1.01 8.48
N GLY A 240 -14.58 0.25 8.08
CA GLY A 240 -13.95 0.70 6.84
C GLY A 240 -14.45 2.06 6.40
N ALA A 241 -13.55 2.79 5.72
CA ALA A 241 -13.88 4.05 5.08
C ALA A 241 -14.71 3.81 3.80
N TYR A 242 -15.48 4.82 3.41
CA TYR A 242 -16.27 4.85 2.19
C TYR A 242 -17.32 3.73 2.10
N VAL A 243 -18.08 3.57 3.19
CA VAL A 243 -19.20 2.61 3.25
C VAL A 243 -20.22 2.95 2.17
N THR A 244 -20.47 1.96 1.30
CA THR A 244 -21.50 2.06 0.28
C THR A 244 -22.81 1.45 0.79
N GLU A 245 -23.92 1.74 0.13
CA GLU A 245 -25.22 1.14 0.46
C GLU A 245 -25.17 -0.39 0.42
N LYS A 246 -24.45 -0.98 -0.55
CA LYS A 246 -24.22 -2.43 -0.64
C LYS A 246 -23.56 -3.02 0.61
N VAL A 247 -22.60 -2.29 1.20
CA VAL A 247 -21.94 -2.70 2.44
C VAL A 247 -22.94 -2.59 3.61
N GLN A 248 -23.69 -1.49 3.67
CA GLN A 248 -24.65 -1.26 4.73
C GLN A 248 -25.77 -2.33 4.76
N GLN A 249 -26.19 -2.82 3.60
CA GLN A 249 -27.18 -3.90 3.46
C GLN A 249 -26.72 -5.25 4.06
N LEU A 250 -25.41 -5.44 4.29
CA LEU A 250 -24.90 -6.66 4.97
C LEU A 250 -25.12 -6.63 6.49
N HIS A 251 -25.47 -5.48 7.05
CA HIS A 251 -25.69 -5.33 8.49
C HIS A 251 -26.85 -6.23 8.98
N ASN A 252 -26.57 -7.09 9.96
CA ASN A 252 -27.56 -7.98 10.55
C ASN A 252 -27.22 -8.25 12.03
N LYS A 253 -27.92 -7.58 12.92
CA LYS A 253 -27.74 -7.73 14.38
C LYS A 253 -28.08 -9.14 14.87
N LYS A 254 -29.09 -9.80 14.29
CA LYS A 254 -29.50 -11.17 14.69
C LYS A 254 -28.41 -12.20 14.38
N GLU A 255 -27.68 -11.99 13.29
CA GLU A 255 -26.55 -12.82 12.92
C GLU A 255 -25.22 -12.37 13.56
N GLY A 256 -25.21 -11.30 14.34
CA GLY A 256 -24.00 -10.71 14.92
C GLY A 256 -23.05 -10.13 13.89
N PHE A 257 -23.51 -9.81 12.67
CA PHE A 257 -22.72 -9.19 11.61
C PHE A 257 -22.96 -7.66 11.59
N ILE A 258 -22.06 -6.88 12.16
CA ILE A 258 -22.30 -5.49 12.52
C ILE A 258 -21.44 -4.57 11.65
N ILE A 259 -22.06 -3.79 10.76
CA ILE A 259 -21.36 -2.75 10.01
C ILE A 259 -21.20 -1.53 10.94
N LYS A 260 -19.95 -1.17 11.25
CA LYS A 260 -19.59 -0.05 12.15
C LYS A 260 -19.22 1.23 11.39
N GLY A 261 -18.86 1.11 10.12
CA GLY A 261 -18.43 2.26 9.33
C GLY A 261 -16.96 2.62 9.53
N TRP A 262 -16.63 3.88 9.29
CA TRP A 262 -15.26 4.37 9.41
C TRP A 262 -14.83 4.46 10.89
N ALA A 263 -13.58 4.09 11.16
CA ALA A 263 -12.95 4.22 12.46
C ALA A 263 -12.03 5.42 12.47
N GLU A 264 -12.28 6.38 13.36
CA GLU A 264 -11.39 7.54 13.56
C GLU A 264 -10.05 7.12 14.14
N ASN A 265 -10.05 6.13 15.03
CA ASN A 265 -8.86 5.57 15.64
C ASN A 265 -8.82 4.05 15.43
N THR A 266 -7.93 3.61 14.55
CA THR A 266 -7.77 2.18 14.27
C THR A 266 -7.15 1.44 15.45
N ALA A 267 -6.32 2.11 16.28
CA ALA A 267 -5.73 1.50 17.47
C ALA A 267 -6.82 1.01 18.43
N ASP A 268 -7.85 1.84 18.71
CA ASP A 268 -8.96 1.46 19.60
C ASP A 268 -9.75 0.29 19.05
N VAL A 269 -9.94 0.23 17.73
CA VAL A 269 -10.63 -0.89 17.08
C VAL A 269 -9.88 -2.20 17.31
N PHE A 270 -8.57 -2.19 17.08
CA PHE A 270 -7.76 -3.40 17.23
C PHE A 270 -7.55 -3.78 18.70
N THR A 271 -7.24 -2.83 19.59
CA THR A 271 -7.00 -3.14 21.01
C THR A 271 -8.22 -3.73 21.72
N ASN A 272 -9.43 -3.35 21.31
CA ASN A 272 -10.65 -3.91 21.87
C ASN A 272 -11.10 -5.24 21.21
N ALA A 273 -10.56 -5.56 20.05
CA ALA A 273 -10.92 -6.78 19.32
C ALA A 273 -10.16 -8.00 19.79
N LYS A 274 -10.81 -9.15 19.85
CA LYS A 274 -10.17 -10.41 20.22
C LYS A 274 -9.43 -11.03 19.01
N VAL A 275 -10.05 -11.08 17.83
CA VAL A 275 -9.45 -11.67 16.62
C VAL A 275 -9.78 -10.83 15.39
N CYS A 276 -8.77 -10.61 14.55
CA CYS A 276 -8.93 -9.98 13.23
C CYS A 276 -9.10 -11.04 12.14
N LEU A 277 -10.16 -10.94 11.35
CA LEU A 277 -10.45 -11.83 10.21
C LEU A 277 -10.16 -11.14 8.89
N ALA A 278 -9.28 -11.74 8.07
CA ALA A 278 -8.89 -11.19 6.78
C ALA A 278 -8.79 -12.27 5.69
N PRO A 279 -9.91 -12.87 5.23
CA PRO A 279 -9.92 -13.94 4.24
C PRO A 279 -9.76 -13.38 2.81
N LEU A 280 -8.61 -12.81 2.53
CA LEU A 280 -8.30 -12.18 1.25
C LEU A 280 -8.12 -13.23 0.16
N GLN A 281 -8.88 -13.16 -0.92
CA GLN A 281 -8.82 -14.10 -2.04
C GLN A 281 -7.82 -13.65 -3.11
N PHE A 282 -7.58 -12.35 -3.23
CA PHE A 282 -6.60 -11.75 -4.12
C PHE A 282 -6.07 -10.42 -3.55
N GLY A 283 -4.96 -9.95 -4.08
CA GLY A 283 -4.31 -8.71 -3.65
C GLY A 283 -2.84 -8.67 -4.03
N ALA A 284 -2.17 -7.57 -3.71
CA ALA A 284 -0.74 -7.38 -3.87
C ALA A 284 -0.19 -6.58 -2.68
N GLY A 285 1.10 -6.33 -2.61
CA GLY A 285 1.74 -5.58 -1.53
C GLY A 285 1.64 -6.25 -0.17
N LEU A 286 1.82 -5.45 0.87
CA LEU A 286 1.60 -5.83 2.27
C LEU A 286 0.20 -5.38 2.73
N LYS A 287 -0.41 -6.12 3.64
CA LYS A 287 -1.78 -5.89 4.10
C LYS A 287 -1.76 -5.07 5.38
N GLY A 288 -1.97 -3.75 5.27
CA GLY A 288 -1.92 -2.83 6.40
C GLY A 288 -2.75 -3.28 7.60
N LYS A 289 -3.97 -3.76 7.37
CA LYS A 289 -4.84 -4.28 8.44
C LYS A 289 -4.21 -5.40 9.28
N LEU A 290 -3.37 -6.24 8.66
CA LEU A 290 -2.65 -7.31 9.38
C LEU A 290 -1.41 -6.76 10.10
N ILE A 291 -0.79 -5.70 9.56
CA ILE A 291 0.24 -4.94 10.27
C ILE A 291 -0.36 -4.25 11.50
N ASP A 292 -1.50 -3.58 11.35
CA ASP A 292 -2.18 -2.91 12.45
C ASP A 292 -2.61 -3.93 13.52
N ALA A 293 -3.14 -5.10 13.11
CA ALA A 293 -3.48 -6.18 14.03
C ALA A 293 -2.27 -6.61 14.88
N MET A 294 -1.11 -6.86 14.26
CA MET A 294 0.12 -7.19 14.98
C MET A 294 0.61 -6.03 15.85
N GLN A 295 0.55 -4.79 15.34
CA GLN A 295 1.03 -3.59 16.03
C GLN A 295 0.23 -3.28 17.30
N PHE A 296 -1.06 -3.62 17.31
CA PHE A 296 -1.95 -3.41 18.47
C PHE A 296 -2.25 -4.71 19.24
N GLY A 297 -1.45 -5.74 19.03
CA GLY A 297 -1.50 -6.99 19.78
C GLY A 297 -2.76 -7.81 19.58
N THR A 298 -3.39 -7.73 18.38
CA THR A 298 -4.58 -8.50 18.04
C THR A 298 -4.20 -9.67 17.11
N PRO A 299 -4.37 -10.92 17.55
CA PRO A 299 -4.18 -12.07 16.69
C PRO A 299 -5.11 -12.07 15.47
N SER A 300 -4.66 -12.72 14.39
CA SER A 300 -5.41 -12.72 13.13
C SER A 300 -5.49 -14.08 12.47
N VAL A 301 -6.60 -14.31 11.75
CA VAL A 301 -6.72 -15.41 10.79
C VAL A 301 -6.81 -14.82 9.39
N THR A 302 -5.95 -15.32 8.49
CA THR A 302 -5.86 -14.84 7.14
C THR A 302 -5.54 -15.97 6.15
N THR A 303 -5.53 -15.67 4.87
CA THR A 303 -5.17 -16.59 3.78
C THR A 303 -3.68 -16.52 3.41
N ASN A 304 -3.19 -17.45 2.60
CA ASN A 304 -1.85 -17.36 2.03
C ASN A 304 -1.60 -16.05 1.25
N ILE A 305 -2.60 -15.52 0.56
CA ILE A 305 -2.53 -14.20 -0.09
C ILE A 305 -2.46 -13.07 0.94
N GLY A 306 -3.18 -13.20 2.05
CA GLY A 306 -3.12 -12.24 3.15
C GLY A 306 -1.75 -12.17 3.80
N ALA A 307 -1.16 -13.30 4.11
CA ALA A 307 0.14 -13.42 4.79
C ALA A 307 1.36 -13.28 3.86
N GLU A 308 1.15 -13.14 2.53
CA GLU A 308 2.23 -13.16 1.56
C GLU A 308 3.31 -12.12 1.85
N ALA A 309 4.55 -12.58 2.01
CA ALA A 309 5.76 -11.79 2.28
C ALA A 309 5.72 -10.97 3.59
N MET A 310 4.81 -11.26 4.52
CA MET A 310 4.63 -10.45 5.74
C MET A 310 5.46 -10.91 6.93
N HIS A 311 5.72 -12.20 7.11
CA HIS A 311 6.30 -12.75 8.34
C HIS A 311 7.68 -13.39 8.20
N ASN A 312 8.29 -13.38 7.01
CA ASN A 312 9.66 -13.85 6.74
C ASN A 312 9.98 -15.23 7.35
N LYS A 313 9.02 -16.18 7.29
CA LYS A 313 9.07 -17.53 7.89
C LYS A 313 8.97 -17.59 9.43
N LEU A 314 8.78 -16.48 10.12
CA LEU A 314 8.42 -16.51 11.53
C LEU A 314 7.02 -17.13 11.71
N PRO A 315 6.70 -17.68 12.87
CA PRO A 315 5.33 -18.07 13.18
C PRO A 315 4.37 -16.89 12.96
N TRP A 316 3.18 -17.18 12.41
CA TRP A 316 2.16 -16.17 12.18
C TRP A 316 1.51 -15.73 13.51
N ASN A 317 0.97 -14.51 13.56
CA ASN A 317 0.20 -14.02 14.72
C ASN A 317 -1.22 -14.60 14.77
N GLY A 318 -1.33 -15.90 14.69
CA GLY A 318 -2.58 -16.66 14.61
C GLY A 318 -2.46 -17.75 13.55
N PHE A 319 -3.39 -17.78 12.57
CA PHE A 319 -3.44 -18.84 11.59
C PHE A 319 -3.51 -18.34 10.15
N ILE A 320 -2.99 -19.16 9.22
CA ILE A 320 -3.03 -18.93 7.75
C ILE A 320 -3.79 -20.10 7.15
N GLU A 321 -5.03 -19.84 6.67
CA GLU A 321 -5.91 -20.87 6.13
C GLU A 321 -6.64 -20.38 4.89
N ASP A 322 -6.58 -21.15 3.81
CA ASP A 322 -7.28 -20.84 2.56
C ASP A 322 -8.65 -21.52 2.48
N ASP A 323 -8.81 -22.70 3.12
CA ASP A 323 -10.10 -23.40 3.19
C ASP A 323 -11.05 -22.68 4.14
N PRO A 324 -12.29 -22.33 3.72
CA PRO A 324 -13.21 -21.57 4.57
C PRO A 324 -13.63 -22.29 5.85
N THR A 325 -13.72 -23.63 5.84
CA THR A 325 -14.10 -24.42 7.01
C THR A 325 -12.97 -24.42 8.04
N GLU A 326 -11.74 -24.69 7.60
CA GLU A 326 -10.56 -24.61 8.46
C GLU A 326 -10.34 -23.18 8.96
N PHE A 327 -10.54 -22.17 8.10
CA PHE A 327 -10.47 -20.77 8.51
C PHE A 327 -11.45 -20.47 9.66
N ALA A 328 -12.69 -20.95 9.56
CA ALA A 328 -13.69 -20.78 10.61
C ALA A 328 -13.29 -21.52 11.89
N LEU A 329 -12.86 -22.79 11.81
CA LEU A 329 -12.38 -23.59 12.96
C LEU A 329 -11.21 -22.91 13.67
N LYS A 330 -10.20 -22.47 12.92
CA LYS A 330 -9.04 -21.77 13.47
C LYS A 330 -9.39 -20.41 14.07
N SER A 331 -10.41 -19.74 13.54
CA SER A 331 -10.93 -18.50 14.13
C SER A 331 -11.59 -18.74 15.47
N ILE A 332 -12.34 -19.85 15.61
CA ILE A 332 -13.00 -20.27 16.86
C ILE A 332 -11.95 -20.65 17.89
N GLU A 333 -10.95 -21.48 17.52
CA GLU A 333 -9.85 -21.87 18.42
C GLU A 333 -9.13 -20.62 18.97
N LEU A 334 -8.76 -19.69 18.09
CA LEU A 334 -8.06 -18.47 18.49
C LEU A 334 -8.93 -17.54 19.36
N TYR A 335 -10.24 -17.58 19.20
CA TYR A 335 -11.18 -16.79 19.99
C TYR A 335 -11.41 -17.35 21.40
N THR A 336 -11.29 -18.68 21.59
CA THR A 336 -11.66 -19.39 22.81
C THR A 336 -10.47 -19.86 23.64
N ASP A 337 -9.30 -20.08 23.05
CA ASP A 337 -8.11 -20.56 23.74
C ASP A 337 -7.14 -19.40 24.08
N GLU A 338 -7.06 -19.08 25.37
CA GLU A 338 -6.20 -18.01 25.88
C GLU A 338 -4.71 -18.26 25.63
N ASN A 339 -4.24 -19.51 25.68
CA ASN A 339 -2.83 -19.83 25.45
C ASN A 339 -2.43 -19.67 23.98
N LEU A 340 -3.27 -20.13 23.06
CA LEU A 340 -3.08 -19.93 21.63
C LEU A 340 -3.09 -18.45 21.28
N TRP A 341 -4.04 -17.70 21.86
CA TRP A 341 -4.17 -16.27 21.65
C TRP A 341 -2.91 -15.50 22.12
N ASN A 342 -2.44 -15.77 23.34
CA ASN A 342 -1.23 -15.12 23.90
C ASN A 342 0.02 -15.44 23.06
N ASN A 343 0.19 -16.68 22.64
CA ASN A 343 1.28 -17.07 21.75
C ASN A 343 1.20 -16.36 20.40
N ALA A 344 0.03 -16.23 19.84
CA ALA A 344 -0.20 -15.52 18.58
C ALA A 344 0.11 -14.01 18.69
N GLN A 345 -0.26 -13.37 19.80
CA GLN A 345 0.10 -11.98 20.10
C GLN A 345 1.62 -11.79 20.12
N LEU A 346 2.36 -12.66 20.84
CA LEU A 346 3.82 -12.61 20.90
C LEU A 346 4.47 -12.81 19.53
N ASN A 347 3.96 -13.74 18.72
CA ASN A 347 4.40 -13.90 17.33
C ASN A 347 4.21 -12.62 16.50
N GLY A 348 3.12 -11.90 16.71
CA GLY A 348 2.85 -10.61 16.05
C GLY A 348 3.91 -9.57 16.42
N VAL A 349 4.26 -9.46 17.70
CA VAL A 349 5.33 -8.57 18.20
C VAL A 349 6.67 -8.93 17.56
N GLU A 350 7.02 -10.21 17.51
CA GLU A 350 8.26 -10.67 16.88
C GLU A 350 8.31 -10.32 15.38
N ILE A 351 7.20 -10.50 14.66
CA ILE A 351 7.09 -10.12 13.24
C ILE A 351 7.31 -8.62 13.07
N ILE A 352 6.65 -7.76 13.86
CA ILE A 352 6.82 -6.30 13.79
C ILE A 352 8.29 -5.94 14.00
N ASN A 353 8.89 -6.39 15.09
CA ASN A 353 10.25 -6.03 15.47
C ASN A 353 11.30 -6.57 14.48
N THR A 354 11.07 -7.74 13.90
CA THR A 354 12.01 -8.36 12.96
C THR A 354 11.86 -7.88 11.54
N CYS A 355 10.61 -7.70 11.06
CA CYS A 355 10.33 -7.46 9.65
C CYS A 355 10.05 -5.99 9.31
N TYR A 356 9.66 -5.16 10.29
CA TYR A 356 9.14 -3.80 10.04
C TYR A 356 9.85 -2.70 10.84
N SER A 357 10.84 -3.05 11.69
CA SER A 357 11.64 -2.06 12.43
C SER A 357 12.22 -1.00 11.53
N LYS A 358 11.87 0.28 11.75
CA LYS A 358 12.30 1.40 10.92
C LYS A 358 13.81 1.57 10.90
N GLU A 359 14.48 1.32 12.03
CA GLU A 359 15.92 1.42 12.18
C GLU A 359 16.67 0.50 11.19
N LYS A 360 16.08 -0.64 10.86
CA LYS A 360 16.65 -1.62 9.94
C LYS A 360 16.66 -1.15 8.48
N TYR A 361 15.71 -0.31 8.08
CA TYR A 361 15.49 0.05 6.68
C TYR A 361 15.85 1.49 6.35
N GLU A 362 15.69 2.43 7.29
CA GLU A 362 15.98 3.86 7.09
C GLU A 362 17.41 4.10 6.62
N GLY A 363 18.42 3.55 7.31
CA GLY A 363 19.81 3.71 6.92
C GLY A 363 20.15 3.14 5.54
N LYS A 364 19.49 2.04 5.14
CA LYS A 364 19.68 1.44 3.82
C LYS A 364 19.06 2.30 2.71
N LEU A 365 17.89 2.88 2.97
CA LEU A 365 17.22 3.76 2.03
C LEU A 365 18.02 5.05 1.84
N LEU A 366 18.46 5.70 2.92
CA LEU A 366 19.26 6.90 2.87
C LEU A 366 20.57 6.68 2.09
N SER A 367 21.32 5.63 2.44
CA SER A 367 22.57 5.28 1.74
C SER A 367 22.36 5.01 0.25
N LYS A 368 21.22 4.40 -0.12
CA LYS A 368 20.87 4.16 -1.53
C LYS A 368 20.61 5.47 -2.27
N ILE A 369 19.84 6.38 -1.68
CA ILE A 369 19.52 7.71 -2.24
C ILE A 369 20.82 8.53 -2.44
N GLU A 370 21.67 8.60 -1.42
CA GLU A 370 22.93 9.32 -1.47
C GLU A 370 23.89 8.76 -2.53
N LYS A 371 23.97 7.43 -2.64
CA LYS A 371 24.77 6.77 -3.68
C LYS A 371 24.28 7.11 -5.09
N ILE A 372 22.97 7.18 -5.30
CA ILE A 372 22.39 7.58 -6.59
C ILE A 372 22.70 9.04 -6.85
N LYS A 373 22.48 9.94 -5.88
CA LYS A 373 22.77 11.37 -6.01
C LYS A 373 24.23 11.61 -6.41
N LYS A 374 25.18 10.99 -5.72
CA LYS A 374 26.62 11.15 -5.99
C LYS A 374 27.02 10.69 -7.39
N ASN A 375 26.27 9.79 -8.03
CA ASN A 375 26.65 9.15 -9.29
C ASN A 375 25.51 9.18 -10.32
N ILE A 376 24.67 10.20 -10.29
CA ILE A 376 23.42 10.23 -11.06
C ILE A 376 23.62 10.03 -12.57
N ALA A 377 24.60 10.72 -13.17
CA ALA A 377 24.89 10.59 -14.60
C ALA A 377 25.26 9.15 -14.98
N LYS A 378 26.15 8.49 -14.20
CA LYS A 378 26.53 7.09 -14.41
C LYS A 378 25.37 6.14 -14.14
N HIS A 379 24.50 6.43 -13.16
CA HIS A 379 23.33 5.66 -12.83
C HIS A 379 22.33 5.68 -13.99
N ARG A 380 22.00 6.86 -14.52
CA ARG A 380 21.11 7.05 -15.67
C ARG A 380 21.68 6.47 -16.96
N PHE A 381 22.98 6.63 -17.20
CA PHE A 381 23.66 6.04 -18.36
C PHE A 381 23.52 4.51 -18.43
N LYS A 382 23.54 3.82 -17.27
CA LYS A 382 23.34 2.37 -17.20
C LYS A 382 21.88 1.95 -17.42
N ASN A 383 20.93 2.85 -17.19
CA ASN A 383 19.50 2.58 -17.40
C ASN A 383 19.07 2.99 -18.82
N PHE A 384 19.64 2.32 -19.82
CA PHE A 384 19.37 2.62 -21.23
C PHE A 384 17.89 2.49 -21.60
N ILE A 385 17.18 1.47 -21.04
CA ILE A 385 15.74 1.30 -21.25
C ILE A 385 14.96 2.53 -20.77
N GLY A 386 15.29 3.04 -19.58
CA GLY A 386 14.68 4.25 -19.05
C GLY A 386 14.92 5.46 -19.95
N ALA A 387 16.15 5.63 -20.45
CA ALA A 387 16.49 6.69 -21.39
C ALA A 387 15.68 6.59 -22.70
N MET A 388 15.51 5.37 -23.25
CA MET A 388 14.66 5.13 -24.43
C MET A 388 13.19 5.49 -24.17
N LEU A 389 12.66 5.11 -22.99
CA LEU A 389 11.28 5.40 -22.62
C LEU A 389 11.01 6.89 -22.37
N LEU A 390 12.02 7.67 -22.02
CA LEU A 390 11.95 9.13 -21.93
C LEU A 390 12.10 9.81 -23.30
N HIS A 391 12.68 9.13 -24.28
CA HIS A 391 12.91 9.65 -25.63
C HIS A 391 11.71 9.39 -26.56
N HIS A 392 10.63 10.14 -26.39
CA HIS A 392 9.32 9.88 -27.01
C HIS A 392 9.15 10.20 -28.52
N THR A 393 10.18 10.03 -29.36
CA THR A 393 10.12 10.43 -30.77
C THR A 393 9.00 9.80 -31.58
N ILE A 394 8.70 8.49 -31.42
CA ILE A 394 7.68 7.82 -32.21
C ILE A 394 6.26 8.36 -31.88
N GLN A 395 5.94 8.60 -30.62
CA GLN A 395 4.65 9.20 -30.24
C GLN A 395 4.52 10.63 -30.72
N SER A 396 5.57 11.43 -30.61
CA SER A 396 5.61 12.81 -31.11
C SER A 396 5.38 12.85 -32.62
N THR A 397 6.06 11.98 -33.39
CA THR A 397 5.88 11.87 -34.84
C THR A 397 4.44 11.47 -35.20
N LYS A 398 3.85 10.49 -34.49
CA LYS A 398 2.47 10.06 -34.71
C LYS A 398 1.46 11.19 -34.49
N TYR A 399 1.58 11.89 -33.34
CA TYR A 399 0.63 12.98 -33.05
C TYR A 399 0.85 14.21 -33.91
N MET A 400 2.10 14.50 -34.29
CA MET A 400 2.40 15.55 -35.26
C MET A 400 1.78 15.23 -36.62
N SER A 401 1.90 13.99 -37.12
CA SER A 401 1.27 13.57 -38.38
C SER A 401 -0.24 13.72 -38.33
N LYS A 402 -0.87 13.26 -37.24
CA LYS A 402 -2.32 13.41 -37.04
C LYS A 402 -2.76 14.88 -36.99
N TRP A 403 -1.97 15.72 -36.30
CA TRP A 403 -2.24 17.15 -36.24
C TRP A 403 -2.18 17.79 -37.65
N ILE A 404 -1.16 17.40 -38.46
CA ILE A 404 -1.03 17.88 -39.85
C ILE A 404 -2.21 17.38 -40.72
N GLU A 405 -2.62 16.09 -40.54
CA GLU A 405 -3.77 15.54 -41.24
C GLU A 405 -5.06 16.34 -40.93
N GLU A 406 -5.32 16.62 -39.63
CA GLU A 406 -6.48 17.42 -39.25
C GLU A 406 -6.38 18.86 -39.73
N LYS A 407 -5.22 19.48 -39.69
CA LYS A 407 -5.00 20.82 -40.22
C LYS A 407 -5.29 20.88 -41.73
N ASN A 408 -4.85 19.86 -42.49
CA ASN A 408 -5.09 19.81 -43.96
C ASN A 408 -6.56 19.51 -44.32
N ARG A 409 -7.39 19.02 -43.38
CA ARG A 409 -8.84 18.85 -43.57
C ARG A 409 -9.61 20.16 -43.40
N LEU A 410 -9.02 21.13 -42.69
CA LEU A 410 -9.65 22.43 -42.43
C LEU A 410 -9.38 23.48 -43.50
N PHE A 411 -8.55 23.15 -44.47
CA PHE A 411 -8.25 23.91 -45.66
C PHE A 411 -8.57 23.08 -46.93
#